data_dcd3e047c134a0e119ae299480001a30
#
_entry.id   dcd3e047c134a0e119ae299480001a30
#
_cell.length_a   1.000
_cell.length_b   1.000
_cell.length_c   1.000
_cell.angle_alpha   90.00
_cell.angle_beta   90.00
_cell.angle_gamma   90.00
#
_symmetry.space_group_name_H-M   'P 1'
#
loop_
_entity.id
_entity.type
_entity.pdbx_description
1 polymer ?
#
loop_
_entity_poly.entity_id
_entity_poly.type
_entity_poly.pdbx_seq_one_letter_code
_entity_poly.pdbx_strand_id
1 'polypeptide(L)'
;MSQPSGKRGKISVAVQALGDGVRAAVSRERMAAAGELVMRAEGAGAGLLSITLLSKPRMAAFNRKHLGHAGATDVISFGFRDPAGAVIGDIYLCPAVAAENARRFGVGVREELLRLVVHGTLHVLGHDHPSGDRRTESPMWTRQERLLARVMRA
;
A
#
# COMPACT_ATOMS: atom_id res chain seq x y z
N MET A 1 30.04 -23.64 14.53
CA MET A 1 28.80 -23.86 13.78
C MET A 1 28.53 -22.65 12.91
N SER A 2 28.65 -22.77 11.62
CA SER A 2 28.20 -21.75 10.71
C SER A 2 26.67 -21.73 10.75
N GLN A 3 26.09 -20.61 11.08
CA GLN A 3 24.68 -20.41 10.86
C GLN A 3 24.40 -20.60 9.37
N PRO A 4 23.35 -21.33 8.98
CA PRO A 4 22.98 -21.35 7.59
C PRO A 4 22.77 -19.90 7.17
N SER A 5 23.48 -19.48 6.13
CA SER A 5 23.21 -18.20 5.50
C SER A 5 21.75 -18.25 5.10
N GLY A 6 20.92 -17.60 5.89
CA GLY A 6 19.50 -17.52 5.60
C GLY A 6 19.36 -16.99 4.19
N LYS A 7 18.88 -17.81 3.28
CA LYS A 7 18.47 -17.33 1.97
C LYS A 7 17.55 -16.17 2.25
N ARG A 8 17.96 -14.94 1.91
CA ARG A 8 17.07 -13.82 1.95
C ARG A 8 15.84 -14.23 1.15
N GLY A 9 14.72 -14.42 1.86
CA GLY A 9 13.49 -14.81 1.22
C GLY A 9 13.12 -13.78 0.15
N LYS A 10 12.47 -14.26 -0.89
CA LYS A 10 12.06 -13.42 -2.00
C LYS A 10 10.86 -12.58 -1.61
N ILE A 11 10.94 -11.28 -1.87
CA ILE A 11 9.78 -10.39 -1.82
C ILE A 11 9.29 -10.21 -3.25
N SER A 12 8.02 -10.55 -3.50
CA SER A 12 7.36 -10.37 -4.79
C SER A 12 6.20 -9.41 -4.63
N VAL A 13 6.15 -8.40 -5.49
CA VAL A 13 5.04 -7.43 -5.54
C VAL A 13 4.46 -7.45 -6.94
N ALA A 14 3.18 -7.76 -7.04
CA ALA A 14 2.43 -7.74 -8.29
C ALA A 14 1.43 -6.58 -8.28
N VAL A 15 1.36 -5.84 -9.38
CA VAL A 15 0.41 -4.74 -9.54
C VAL A 15 -0.46 -5.02 -10.75
N GLN A 16 -1.78 -4.93 -10.59
CA GLN A 16 -2.76 -5.20 -11.62
C GLN A 16 -3.92 -4.21 -11.54
N ALA A 17 -4.59 -4.00 -12.66
CA ALA A 17 -5.84 -3.24 -12.70
C ALA A 17 -7.00 -4.19 -12.94
N LEU A 18 -8.09 -4.00 -12.22
CA LEU A 18 -9.31 -4.78 -12.42
C LEU A 18 -10.27 -4.01 -13.32
N GLY A 19 -10.50 -4.57 -14.52
CA GLY A 19 -11.33 -3.94 -15.54
C GLY A 19 -10.56 -2.97 -16.43
N ASP A 20 -11.22 -2.53 -17.50
CA ASP A 20 -10.65 -1.62 -18.49
C ASP A 20 -10.74 -0.17 -18.03
N GLY A 21 -9.81 0.66 -18.49
CA GLY A 21 -9.86 2.10 -18.31
C GLY A 21 -9.41 2.62 -16.95
N VAL A 22 -8.91 1.76 -16.04
CA VAL A 22 -8.32 2.23 -14.79
C VAL A 22 -6.93 2.77 -15.07
N ARG A 23 -6.74 4.07 -14.84
CA ARG A 23 -5.47 4.75 -15.09
C ARG A 23 -4.89 5.27 -13.78
N ALA A 24 -3.57 5.24 -13.70
CA ALA A 24 -2.84 5.79 -12.57
C ALA A 24 -1.70 6.69 -13.09
N ALA A 25 -1.40 7.75 -12.34
CA ALA A 25 -0.32 8.68 -12.68
C ALA A 25 1.07 8.10 -12.44
N VAL A 26 1.15 6.93 -11.83
CA VAL A 26 2.41 6.22 -11.53
C VAL A 26 2.38 4.86 -12.23
N SER A 27 3.52 4.44 -12.79
CA SER A 27 3.63 3.14 -13.44
C SER A 27 3.45 1.99 -12.43
N ARG A 28 3.03 0.83 -12.94
CA ARG A 28 2.89 -0.38 -12.11
C ARG A 28 4.23 -0.80 -11.54
N GLU A 29 5.30 -0.69 -12.31
CA GLU A 29 6.66 -1.02 -11.89
C GLU A 29 7.11 -0.13 -10.72
N ARG A 30 6.79 1.15 -10.77
CA ARG A 30 7.13 2.08 -9.70
C ARG A 30 6.32 1.82 -8.43
N MET A 31 5.04 1.48 -8.55
CA MET A 31 4.22 1.08 -7.42
C MET A 31 4.73 -0.20 -6.78
N ALA A 32 5.12 -1.19 -7.59
CA ALA A 32 5.71 -2.42 -7.10
C ALA A 32 7.02 -2.17 -6.36
N ALA A 33 7.89 -1.32 -6.92
CA ALA A 33 9.15 -0.96 -6.29
C ALA A 33 8.95 -0.24 -4.95
N ALA A 34 7.93 0.60 -4.85
CA ALA A 34 7.58 1.28 -3.60
C ALA A 34 7.16 0.29 -2.52
N GLY A 35 6.29 -0.65 -2.84
CA GLY A 35 5.87 -1.70 -1.91
C GLY A 35 7.04 -2.58 -1.45
N GLU A 36 7.90 -2.97 -2.38
CA GLU A 36 9.10 -3.75 -2.06
C GLU A 36 10.05 -2.98 -1.14
N LEU A 37 10.28 -1.70 -1.42
CA LEU A 37 11.13 -0.85 -0.59
C LEU A 37 10.63 -0.83 0.85
N VAL A 38 9.34 -0.62 1.05
CA VAL A 38 8.74 -0.58 2.39
C VAL A 38 8.90 -1.92 3.10
N MET A 39 8.60 -3.03 2.43
CA MET A 39 8.74 -4.36 3.02
C MET A 39 10.17 -4.63 3.46
N ARG A 40 11.15 -4.30 2.63
CA ARG A 40 12.57 -4.47 2.97
C ARG A 40 13.01 -3.54 4.10
N ALA A 41 12.61 -2.28 4.06
CA ALA A 41 12.94 -1.30 5.10
C ALA A 41 12.36 -1.70 6.47
N GLU A 42 11.21 -2.37 6.47
CA GLU A 42 10.56 -2.86 7.69
C GLU A 42 11.03 -4.25 8.13
N GLY A 43 12.03 -4.80 7.44
CA GLY A 43 12.65 -6.06 7.84
C GLY A 43 11.90 -7.33 7.43
N ALA A 44 10.98 -7.25 6.49
CA ALA A 44 10.34 -8.44 5.96
C ALA A 44 11.37 -9.32 5.24
N GLY A 45 11.55 -10.54 5.70
CA GLY A 45 12.49 -11.47 5.10
C GLY A 45 11.98 -12.11 3.83
N ALA A 46 10.67 -12.31 3.72
CA ALA A 46 9.99 -12.87 2.56
C ALA A 46 8.55 -12.34 2.52
N GLY A 47 7.96 -12.28 1.35
CA GLY A 47 6.58 -11.87 1.24
C GLY A 47 6.02 -11.83 -0.16
N LEU A 48 4.70 -11.83 -0.22
CA LEU A 48 3.91 -11.63 -1.43
C LEU A 48 2.97 -10.47 -1.20
N LEU A 49 3.05 -9.45 -2.02
CA LEU A 49 2.18 -8.28 -1.96
C LEU A 49 1.47 -8.13 -3.30
N SER A 50 0.16 -8.03 -3.27
CA SER A 50 -0.68 -7.76 -4.44
C SER A 50 -1.27 -6.36 -4.31
N ILE A 51 -1.10 -5.55 -5.34
CA ILE A 51 -1.71 -4.22 -5.43
C ILE A 51 -2.69 -4.25 -6.60
N THR A 52 -3.97 -4.06 -6.31
CA THR A 52 -5.03 -4.06 -7.31
C THR A 52 -5.63 -2.67 -7.44
N LEU A 53 -5.61 -2.14 -8.66
CA LEU A 53 -6.18 -0.83 -8.97
C LEU A 53 -7.66 -1.00 -9.34
N LEU A 54 -8.51 -0.23 -8.69
CA LEU A 54 -9.97 -0.27 -8.88
C LEU A 54 -10.50 1.09 -9.35
N SER A 55 -11.52 1.04 -10.20
CA SER A 55 -12.35 2.22 -10.48
C SER A 55 -13.16 2.64 -9.24
N LYS A 56 -13.70 3.85 -9.23
CA LYS A 56 -14.57 4.32 -8.13
C LYS A 56 -15.77 3.40 -7.89
N PRO A 57 -16.55 3.00 -8.92
CA PRO A 57 -17.69 2.11 -8.70
C PRO A 57 -17.28 0.75 -8.13
N ARG A 58 -16.16 0.18 -8.61
CA ARG A 58 -15.66 -1.10 -8.10
C ARG A 58 -15.16 -0.97 -6.66
N MET A 59 -14.46 0.12 -6.35
CA MET A 59 -14.02 0.39 -4.97
C MET A 59 -15.21 0.56 -4.04
N ALA A 60 -16.25 1.27 -4.45
CA ALA A 60 -17.47 1.43 -3.66
C ALA A 60 -18.15 0.09 -3.38
N ALA A 61 -18.25 -0.77 -4.40
CA ALA A 61 -18.82 -2.12 -4.24
C ALA A 61 -17.96 -2.98 -3.31
N PHE A 62 -16.65 -2.92 -3.45
CA PHE A 62 -15.69 -3.66 -2.63
C PHE A 62 -15.78 -3.21 -1.16
N ASN A 63 -15.81 -1.89 -0.92
CA ASN A 63 -15.90 -1.33 0.42
C ASN A 63 -17.19 -1.73 1.12
N ARG A 64 -18.32 -1.73 0.42
CA ARG A 64 -19.60 -2.18 0.95
C ARG A 64 -19.58 -3.68 1.29
N LYS A 65 -19.08 -4.50 0.36
CA LYS A 65 -19.08 -5.96 0.51
C LYS A 65 -18.15 -6.43 1.63
N HIS A 66 -16.96 -5.86 1.74
CA HIS A 66 -15.92 -6.36 2.64
C HIS A 66 -15.81 -5.60 3.97
N LEU A 67 -16.19 -4.32 4.01
CA LEU A 67 -16.08 -3.49 5.20
C LEU A 67 -17.42 -2.94 5.69
N GLY A 68 -18.51 -3.14 4.94
CA GLY A 68 -19.82 -2.60 5.27
C GLY A 68 -19.94 -1.10 5.21
N HIS A 69 -18.99 -0.42 4.58
CA HIS A 69 -18.96 1.03 4.45
C HIS A 69 -19.52 1.47 3.09
N ALA A 70 -20.21 2.61 3.07
CA ALA A 70 -20.75 3.20 1.86
C ALA A 70 -19.70 4.05 1.14
N GLY A 71 -19.72 3.99 -0.19
CA GLY A 71 -18.91 4.86 -1.05
C GLY A 71 -17.51 4.33 -1.32
N ALA A 72 -16.83 4.99 -2.26
CA ALA A 72 -15.47 4.67 -2.61
C ALA A 72 -14.49 5.28 -1.59
N THR A 73 -13.44 4.55 -1.28
CA THR A 73 -12.30 5.03 -0.48
C THR A 73 -11.03 4.97 -1.33
N ASP A 74 -9.93 5.51 -0.82
CA ASP A 74 -8.67 5.57 -1.54
C ASP A 74 -7.89 4.24 -1.50
N VAL A 75 -7.80 3.60 -0.34
CA VAL A 75 -7.05 2.37 -0.15
C VAL A 75 -7.69 1.46 0.90
N ILE A 76 -7.65 0.16 0.63
CA ILE A 76 -8.04 -0.89 1.58
C ILE A 76 -6.92 -1.92 1.55
N SER A 77 -6.47 -2.37 2.72
CA SER A 77 -5.39 -3.34 2.81
C SER A 77 -5.71 -4.47 3.79
N PHE A 78 -5.24 -5.66 3.46
CA PHE A 78 -5.34 -6.85 4.28
C PHE A 78 -3.98 -7.54 4.32
N GLY A 79 -3.58 -8.02 5.48
CA GLY A 79 -2.31 -8.72 5.60
C GLY A 79 -2.34 -9.78 6.68
N PHE A 80 -1.51 -10.79 6.48
CA PHE A 80 -1.25 -11.83 7.48
C PHE A 80 0.13 -12.41 7.28
N ARG A 81 0.60 -13.18 8.23
CA ARG A 81 1.84 -13.95 8.10
C ARG A 81 1.50 -15.42 7.92
N ASP A 82 2.20 -16.08 6.99
CA ASP A 82 2.06 -17.51 6.84
C ASP A 82 2.81 -18.26 7.97
N PRO A 83 2.66 -19.61 8.08
CA PRO A 83 3.35 -20.36 9.14
C PRO A 83 4.87 -20.26 9.09
N ALA A 84 5.46 -19.95 7.95
CA ALA A 84 6.90 -19.75 7.80
C ALA A 84 7.35 -18.31 8.12
N GLY A 85 6.42 -17.42 8.46
CA GLY A 85 6.69 -16.02 8.79
C GLY A 85 6.73 -15.07 7.61
N ALA A 86 6.45 -15.54 6.38
CA ALA A 86 6.36 -14.66 5.23
C ALA A 86 5.12 -13.76 5.32
N VAL A 87 5.27 -12.52 4.91
CA VAL A 87 4.17 -11.54 4.88
C VAL A 87 3.36 -11.72 3.60
N ILE A 88 2.06 -11.90 3.75
CA ILE A 88 1.12 -12.00 2.62
C ILE A 88 0.16 -10.82 2.73
N GLY A 89 0.04 -10.03 1.68
CA GLY A 89 -0.82 -8.85 1.72
C GLY A 89 -1.51 -8.54 0.40
N ASP A 90 -2.69 -7.95 0.54
CA ASP A 90 -3.47 -7.43 -0.57
C ASP A 90 -3.79 -5.95 -0.31
N ILE A 91 -3.49 -5.11 -1.28
CA ILE A 91 -3.81 -3.69 -1.26
C ILE A 91 -4.74 -3.41 -2.44
N TYR A 92 -5.87 -2.79 -2.15
CA TYR A 92 -6.82 -2.30 -3.16
C TYR A 92 -6.76 -0.79 -3.17
N LEU A 93 -6.49 -0.20 -4.32
CA LEU A 93 -6.19 1.21 -4.50
C LEU A 93 -7.10 1.82 -5.55
N CYS A 94 -7.70 2.97 -5.23
CA CYS A 94 -8.54 3.69 -6.18
C CYS A 94 -7.83 4.96 -6.67
N PRO A 95 -7.21 4.94 -7.86
CA PRO A 95 -6.48 6.11 -8.37
C PRO A 95 -7.35 7.35 -8.53
N ALA A 96 -8.63 7.20 -8.85
CA ALA A 96 -9.55 8.33 -8.99
C ALA A 96 -9.76 9.06 -7.66
N VAL A 97 -9.94 8.31 -6.56
CA VAL A 97 -10.07 8.92 -5.21
C VAL A 97 -8.73 9.52 -4.77
N ALA A 98 -7.62 8.85 -5.07
CA ALA A 98 -6.29 9.41 -4.79
C ALA A 98 -6.08 10.75 -5.48
N ALA A 99 -6.52 10.90 -6.73
CA ALA A 99 -6.44 12.16 -7.46
C ALA A 99 -7.32 13.26 -6.82
N GLU A 100 -8.51 12.91 -6.36
CA GLU A 100 -9.37 13.82 -5.62
C GLU A 100 -8.70 14.30 -4.32
N ASN A 101 -8.12 13.38 -3.57
CA ASN A 101 -7.39 13.70 -2.34
C ASN A 101 -6.19 14.60 -2.61
N ALA A 102 -5.45 14.33 -3.67
CA ALA A 102 -4.29 15.15 -4.05
C ALA A 102 -4.71 16.60 -4.31
N ARG A 103 -5.79 16.81 -5.04
CA ARG A 103 -6.33 18.14 -5.28
C ARG A 103 -6.79 18.82 -3.98
N ARG A 104 -7.48 18.06 -3.13
CA ARG A 104 -8.00 18.55 -1.84
C ARG A 104 -6.89 18.98 -0.89
N PHE A 105 -5.79 18.24 -0.84
CA PHE A 105 -4.68 18.53 0.06
C PHE A 105 -3.55 19.36 -0.57
N GLY A 106 -3.68 19.71 -1.84
CA GLY A 106 -2.68 20.51 -2.54
C GLY A 106 -1.35 19.80 -2.76
N VAL A 107 -1.38 18.48 -2.93
CA VAL A 107 -0.18 17.68 -3.22
C VAL A 107 -0.24 17.11 -4.64
N GLY A 108 0.89 16.61 -5.15
CA GLY A 108 0.94 15.97 -6.45
C GLY A 108 0.21 14.62 -6.46
N VAL A 109 -0.44 14.29 -7.57
CA VAL A 109 -1.16 13.01 -7.72
C VAL A 109 -0.21 11.82 -7.60
N ARG A 110 0.99 11.92 -8.17
CA ARG A 110 2.02 10.87 -8.08
C ARG A 110 2.44 10.64 -6.64
N GLU A 111 2.69 11.72 -5.91
CA GLU A 111 3.05 11.66 -4.49
C GLU A 111 1.94 10.98 -3.68
N GLU A 112 0.68 11.37 -3.90
CA GLU A 112 -0.45 10.79 -3.17
C GLU A 112 -0.63 9.29 -3.46
N LEU A 113 -0.50 8.88 -4.72
CA LEU A 113 -0.55 7.46 -5.07
C LEU A 113 0.54 6.66 -4.36
N LEU A 114 1.76 7.15 -4.37
CA LEU A 114 2.88 6.48 -3.70
C LEU A 114 2.71 6.49 -2.19
N ARG A 115 2.15 7.57 -1.62
CA ARG A 115 1.81 7.63 -0.19
C ARG A 115 0.84 6.52 0.18
N LEU A 116 -0.16 6.27 -0.65
CA LEU A 116 -1.14 5.21 -0.39
C LEU A 116 -0.53 3.81 -0.51
N VAL A 117 0.40 3.59 -1.42
CA VAL A 117 1.14 2.32 -1.49
C VAL A 117 1.95 2.11 -0.22
N VAL A 118 2.68 3.13 0.23
CA VAL A 118 3.45 3.06 1.49
C VAL A 118 2.53 2.79 2.67
N HIS A 119 1.44 3.54 2.79
CA HIS A 119 0.45 3.41 3.85
C HIS A 119 -0.16 2.00 3.90
N GLY A 120 -0.64 1.52 2.76
CA GLY A 120 -1.23 0.18 2.67
C GLY A 120 -0.23 -0.92 3.00
N THR A 121 1.02 -0.79 2.56
CA THR A 121 2.07 -1.76 2.87
C THR A 121 2.40 -1.77 4.38
N LEU A 122 2.44 -0.61 5.03
CA LEU A 122 2.63 -0.55 6.48
C LEU A 122 1.49 -1.25 7.23
N HIS A 123 0.24 -1.07 6.80
CA HIS A 123 -0.90 -1.80 7.38
C HIS A 123 -0.77 -3.31 7.18
N VAL A 124 -0.37 -3.76 6.00
CA VAL A 124 -0.10 -5.18 5.72
C VAL A 124 0.92 -5.73 6.71
N LEU A 125 1.92 -4.94 7.07
CA LEU A 125 2.98 -5.30 8.01
C LEU A 125 2.56 -5.21 9.48
N GLY A 126 1.33 -4.79 9.76
CA GLY A 126 0.78 -4.74 11.12
C GLY A 126 0.82 -3.37 11.79
N HIS A 127 1.26 -2.33 11.10
CA HIS A 127 1.17 -0.96 11.63
C HIS A 127 -0.28 -0.49 11.66
N ASP A 128 -0.63 0.26 12.67
CA ASP A 128 -1.98 0.80 12.84
C ASP A 128 -1.92 2.27 13.24
N HIS A 129 -3.02 2.99 13.00
CA HIS A 129 -3.15 4.40 13.36
C HIS A 129 -4.52 4.69 13.93
N PRO A 130 -4.66 5.75 14.77
CA PRO A 130 -5.97 6.21 15.22
C PRO A 130 -6.84 6.64 14.03
N SER A 131 -8.15 6.47 14.16
CA SER A 131 -9.10 6.98 13.19
C SER A 131 -9.24 8.50 13.32
N GLY A 132 -9.56 9.18 12.21
CA GLY A 132 -9.86 10.59 12.19
C GLY A 132 -8.64 11.51 12.20
N ASP A 133 -8.80 12.70 12.79
CA ASP A 133 -7.84 13.81 12.64
C ASP A 133 -6.47 13.56 13.28
N ARG A 134 -6.38 12.62 14.24
CA ARG A 134 -5.14 12.31 14.93
C ARG A 134 -4.21 11.36 14.20
N ARG A 135 -4.62 10.84 13.05
CA ARG A 135 -3.76 9.90 12.30
C ARG A 135 -2.42 10.51 11.91
N THR A 136 -2.37 11.82 11.61
CA THR A 136 -1.15 12.53 11.23
C THR A 136 -0.20 12.77 12.39
N GLU A 137 -0.64 12.55 13.62
CA GLU A 137 0.16 12.63 14.84
C GLU A 137 0.70 11.27 15.28
N SER A 138 0.34 10.20 14.57
CA SER A 138 0.69 8.84 14.96
C SER A 138 2.12 8.46 14.57
N PRO A 139 2.74 7.49 15.27
CA PRO A 139 4.04 6.94 14.87
C PRO A 139 4.01 6.34 13.46
N MET A 140 2.88 5.75 13.06
CA MET A 140 2.71 5.21 11.71
C MET A 140 2.81 6.31 10.66
N TRP A 141 2.21 7.47 10.90
CA TRP A 141 2.29 8.60 9.97
C TRP A 141 3.74 9.08 9.80
N THR A 142 4.46 9.25 10.88
CA THR A 142 5.86 9.67 10.85
C THR A 142 6.70 8.67 10.04
N ARG A 143 6.48 7.38 10.26
CA ARG A 143 7.16 6.31 9.52
C ARG A 143 6.80 6.34 8.05
N GLN A 144 5.53 6.48 7.74
CA GLN A 144 4.99 6.58 6.39
C GLN A 144 5.67 7.71 5.61
N GLU A 145 5.71 8.90 6.17
CA GLU A 145 6.27 10.07 5.47
C GLU A 145 7.78 9.95 5.28
N ARG A 146 8.48 9.34 6.21
CA ARG A 146 9.91 9.03 6.08
C ARG A 146 10.17 8.03 4.95
N LEU A 147 9.38 6.97 4.87
CA LEU A 147 9.48 5.98 3.81
C LEU A 147 9.07 6.54 2.46
N LEU A 148 8.04 7.37 2.43
CA LEU A 148 7.62 8.06 1.21
C LEU A 148 8.74 8.93 0.65
N ALA A 149 9.45 9.64 1.49
CA ALA A 149 10.60 10.44 1.05
C ALA A 149 11.68 9.58 0.38
N ARG A 150 11.92 8.38 0.92
CA ARG A 150 12.85 7.41 0.29
C ARG A 150 12.32 6.90 -1.05
N VAL A 151 11.04 6.55 -1.12
CA VAL A 151 10.38 6.11 -2.36
C VAL A 151 10.48 7.17 -3.43
N MET A 152 10.23 8.43 -3.08
CA MET A 152 10.26 9.54 -4.04
C MET A 152 11.65 9.81 -4.59
N ARG A 153 12.71 9.47 -3.85
CA ARG A 153 14.11 9.62 -4.28
C ARG A 153 14.64 8.41 -5.04
N ALA A 154 13.96 7.30 -4.97
CA ALA A 154 14.40 6.07 -5.63
C ALA A 154 14.21 6.10 -7.15
#